data_2fe7d927044bd73f33be499fea4ee0d6
#
_entry.id   2fe7d927044bd73f33be499fea4ee0d6
#
_cell.length_a   1.000
_cell.length_b   1.000
_cell.length_c   1.000
_cell.angle_alpha   90.00
_cell.angle_beta   90.00
_cell.angle_gamma   90.00
#
_symmetry.space_group_name_H-M   'P 1'
#
loop_
_entity.id
_entity.type
_entity.pdbx_description
1 polymer ?
#
loop_
_entity_poly.entity_id
_entity_poly.type
_entity_poly.pdbx_seq_one_letter_code
_entity_poly.pdbx_strand_id
1 'polypeptide(L)'
;MRLFPAVSGAITTLLRKVLFLWVRTDVLGAGKDELKLDPERPVCYVMQYSSLSSRLVLEQEVARAGLPSASSPMAVHGGLNHSFCFLYRRARSSFSPRLTPVMTPQMEQLVNLSVEDPTLDIQLVPVSLFWGRSPDKEKSVLKLLLSDTWSVAGRFQKFLIILLHGRNTLVRFGEPMSLADIVREHHRSKARANRKTARLLRTHFRRVRQAVLGPDLSHRRTLVADLIRTPAVREAIRETARREDEHPDKVRARAYEYANEIASSMSIATIRILEVLLSWLWNRIYNGIRINNIREVQEVAEENAVVYVPCHRSHIDYLLLSYVLYRNGLMPPHIAAGINLNMPVVGPILRRGGAFFMRRSFRDNPLYSAVFNEYMHVMFTRGYSVEYFVEGGRSRTGRTLQPRPGMLSMTVRSFLRDHKKPIVLVPVYIGYEKVMEGRSYLGELRGKKKKQESVVGLAKTARKLRSSFGKVSVNFGEAIFLDEALEQARPGWKHEAVGAEARPAWLPDAVDHLARQVTTGINSAAAVNPVNLVATLLLATERL
;
A
#
# COMPACT_ATOMS: atom_id res chain seq x y z
N MET A 1 -25.27 32.77 15.49
CA MET A 1 -25.88 31.74 16.36
C MET A 1 -24.79 31.18 17.25
N ARG A 2 -24.63 31.85 18.40
CA ARG A 2 -23.59 31.61 19.43
C ARG A 2 -24.15 30.67 20.47
N LEU A 3 -23.81 29.36 20.40
CA LEU A 3 -24.12 28.40 21.48
C LEU A 3 -23.17 27.20 21.42
N PHE A 4 -21.86 27.41 21.49
CA PHE A 4 -20.89 26.34 21.75
C PHE A 4 -19.54 26.86 22.30
N PRO A 5 -19.45 27.62 23.38
CA PRO A 5 -18.17 27.78 24.05
C PRO A 5 -18.06 27.07 25.42
N ALA A 6 -19.10 26.57 26.01
CA ALA A 6 -19.01 26.15 27.42
C ALA A 6 -19.60 24.79 27.76
N VAL A 7 -20.11 24.04 26.84
CA VAL A 7 -20.50 22.65 27.08
C VAL A 7 -19.24 21.80 27.05
N SER A 8 -18.52 22.16 27.95
CA SER A 8 -17.70 21.60 28.99
C SER A 8 -16.78 20.47 28.53
N GLY A 9 -15.51 20.63 28.83
CA GLY A 9 -14.50 19.56 28.78
C GLY A 9 -14.99 18.23 29.35
N ALA A 10 -15.92 18.24 30.30
CA ALA A 10 -16.54 17.05 30.86
C ALA A 10 -17.36 16.24 29.84
N ILE A 11 -18.21 16.88 29.00
CA ILE A 11 -18.98 16.19 27.97
C ILE A 11 -18.08 15.66 26.87
N THR A 12 -17.09 16.46 26.44
CA THR A 12 -16.10 16.01 25.45
C THR A 12 -15.30 14.82 25.97
N THR A 13 -14.92 14.84 27.25
CA THR A 13 -14.22 13.73 27.90
C THR A 13 -15.12 12.50 28.03
N LEU A 14 -16.39 12.66 28.35
CA LEU A 14 -17.35 11.55 28.40
C LEU A 14 -17.57 10.94 27.01
N LEU A 15 -17.80 11.77 25.99
CA LEU A 15 -17.96 11.31 24.60
C LEU A 15 -16.70 10.60 24.10
N ARG A 16 -15.52 11.06 24.48
CA ARG A 16 -14.25 10.42 24.16
C ARG A 16 -14.14 9.05 24.84
N LYS A 17 -14.46 8.93 26.13
CA LYS A 17 -14.48 7.65 26.84
C LYS A 17 -15.47 6.67 26.20
N VAL A 18 -16.68 7.09 25.88
CA VAL A 18 -17.70 6.27 25.22
C VAL A 18 -17.21 5.83 23.82
N LEU A 19 -16.63 6.73 23.05
CA LEU A 19 -16.08 6.41 21.73
C LEU A 19 -15.01 5.32 21.83
N PHE A 20 -14.06 5.43 22.77
CA PHE A 20 -12.94 4.51 22.96
C PHE A 20 -13.28 3.20 23.69
N LEU A 21 -14.49 3.03 24.20
CA LEU A 21 -15.01 1.70 24.56
C LEU A 21 -15.15 0.79 23.34
N TRP A 22 -15.39 1.38 22.18
CA TRP A 22 -15.60 0.65 20.93
C TRP A 22 -14.45 0.81 19.93
N VAL A 23 -13.93 2.03 19.78
CA VAL A 23 -12.88 2.37 18.80
C VAL A 23 -11.53 1.88 19.28
N ARG A 24 -10.84 1.15 18.40
CA ARG A 24 -9.42 0.79 18.55
C ARG A 24 -8.65 1.43 17.43
N THR A 25 -7.54 2.06 17.78
CA THR A 25 -6.71 2.83 16.85
C THR A 25 -5.35 2.15 16.69
N ASP A 26 -4.94 1.97 15.44
CA ASP A 26 -3.54 1.72 15.08
C ASP A 26 -2.95 3.09 14.73
N VAL A 27 -1.87 3.50 15.39
CA VAL A 27 -1.26 4.83 15.22
C VAL A 27 0.10 4.68 14.56
N LEU A 28 0.34 5.46 13.53
CA LEU A 28 1.60 5.49 12.79
C LEU A 28 2.16 6.92 12.77
N GLY A 29 3.47 7.06 12.90
CA GLY A 29 4.17 8.34 12.82
C GLY A 29 3.96 9.27 14.02
N ALA A 30 3.48 8.77 15.17
CA ALA A 30 3.25 9.57 16.38
C ALA A 30 4.41 9.53 17.38
N GLY A 31 5.49 8.80 17.11
CA GLY A 31 6.67 8.76 17.97
C GLY A 31 7.32 10.13 18.06
N LYS A 32 7.77 10.54 19.26
CA LYS A 32 8.48 11.82 19.43
C LYS A 32 9.71 11.91 18.54
N ASP A 33 10.47 10.81 18.44
CA ASP A 33 11.65 10.70 17.58
C ASP A 33 11.30 10.62 16.09
N GLU A 34 10.08 10.15 15.77
CA GLU A 34 9.59 10.04 14.39
C GLU A 34 9.12 11.39 13.85
N LEU A 35 8.34 12.15 14.63
CA LEU A 35 7.76 13.43 14.20
C LEU A 35 8.78 14.56 14.13
N LYS A 36 9.93 14.46 14.86
CA LYS A 36 10.99 15.48 14.88
C LYS A 36 10.45 16.91 15.03
N LEU A 37 9.48 17.10 15.95
CA LEU A 37 8.91 18.41 16.23
C LEU A 37 9.97 19.30 16.88
N ASP A 38 10.05 20.55 16.42
CA ASP A 38 10.84 21.59 17.05
C ASP A 38 10.05 22.14 18.27
N PRO A 39 10.55 22.01 19.50
CA PRO A 39 9.86 22.47 20.70
C PRO A 39 9.62 23.98 20.76
N GLU A 40 10.45 24.76 20.08
CA GLU A 40 10.39 26.23 20.07
C GLU A 40 9.33 26.78 19.11
N ARG A 41 8.79 25.92 18.23
CA ARG A 41 7.81 26.32 17.23
C ARG A 41 6.40 25.85 17.57
N PRO A 42 5.37 26.69 17.39
CA PRO A 42 4.00 26.28 17.60
C PRO A 42 3.57 25.18 16.63
N VAL A 43 2.83 24.20 17.14
CA VAL A 43 2.35 23.05 16.36
C VAL A 43 0.87 23.21 16.08
N CYS A 44 0.45 22.91 14.84
CA CYS A 44 -0.95 22.80 14.45
C CYS A 44 -1.21 21.48 13.75
N TYR A 45 -2.07 20.64 14.35
CA TYR A 45 -2.52 19.40 13.72
C TYR A 45 -3.59 19.69 12.68
N VAL A 46 -3.37 19.26 11.43
CA VAL A 46 -4.30 19.53 10.33
C VAL A 46 -4.98 18.25 9.89
N MET A 47 -6.31 18.23 9.92
CA MET A 47 -7.11 17.14 9.36
C MET A 47 -7.86 17.60 8.12
N GLN A 48 -8.14 16.68 7.17
CA GLN A 48 -8.72 17.04 5.88
C GLN A 48 -10.14 17.59 5.98
N TYR A 49 -11.04 16.94 6.73
CA TYR A 49 -12.45 17.30 6.81
C TYR A 49 -12.95 17.42 8.24
N SER A 50 -13.79 18.43 8.49
CA SER A 50 -14.40 18.67 9.81
C SER A 50 -15.26 17.49 10.26
N SER A 51 -14.94 16.95 11.46
CA SER A 51 -15.64 15.83 12.09
C SER A 51 -15.38 15.80 13.59
N LEU A 52 -16.47 15.67 14.40
CA LEU A 52 -16.35 15.56 15.85
C LEU A 52 -15.60 14.28 16.25
N SER A 53 -15.94 13.14 15.64
CA SER A 53 -15.29 11.87 15.94
C SER A 53 -13.78 11.91 15.62
N SER A 54 -13.39 12.56 14.51
CA SER A 54 -11.98 12.72 14.15
C SER A 54 -11.23 13.59 15.15
N ARG A 55 -11.86 14.66 15.64
CA ARG A 55 -11.31 15.51 16.70
C ARG A 55 -11.07 14.70 17.98
N LEU A 56 -12.07 13.94 18.46
CA LEU A 56 -11.95 13.14 19.68
C LEU A 56 -10.84 12.08 19.58
N VAL A 57 -10.67 11.48 18.40
CA VAL A 57 -9.57 10.54 18.15
C VAL A 57 -8.23 11.26 18.15
N LEU A 58 -8.10 12.40 17.47
CA LEU A 58 -6.88 13.21 17.49
C LEU A 58 -6.45 13.58 18.92
N GLU A 59 -7.36 14.16 19.72
CA GLU A 59 -7.08 14.57 21.10
C GLU A 59 -6.59 13.39 21.97
N GLN A 60 -7.17 12.21 21.77
CA GLN A 60 -6.77 11.01 22.51
C GLN A 60 -5.39 10.50 22.09
N GLU A 61 -5.13 10.43 20.79
CA GLU A 61 -3.88 9.85 20.30
C GLU A 61 -2.68 10.79 20.50
N VAL A 62 -2.90 12.10 20.38
CA VAL A 62 -1.89 13.12 20.75
C VAL A 62 -1.52 13.00 22.24
N ALA A 63 -2.53 12.84 23.12
CA ALA A 63 -2.28 12.66 24.55
C ALA A 63 -1.54 11.36 24.87
N ARG A 64 -1.90 10.24 24.20
CA ARG A 64 -1.23 8.93 24.36
C ARG A 64 0.22 8.96 23.90
N ALA A 65 0.50 9.67 22.81
CA ALA A 65 1.84 9.80 22.27
C ALA A 65 2.73 10.81 23.06
N GLY A 66 2.15 11.54 24.03
CA GLY A 66 2.87 12.57 24.78
C GLY A 66 3.32 13.75 23.91
N LEU A 67 2.57 14.04 22.84
CA LEU A 67 2.78 15.16 21.93
C LEU A 67 2.14 16.45 22.49
N PRO A 68 2.50 17.64 21.96
CA PRO A 68 1.87 18.90 22.35
C PRO A 68 0.34 18.84 22.21
N SER A 69 -0.39 19.27 23.25
CA SER A 69 -1.84 19.10 23.34
C SER A 69 -2.59 19.76 22.18
N ALA A 70 -3.44 18.98 21.48
CA ALA A 70 -4.28 19.50 20.41
C ALA A 70 -5.40 20.43 20.93
N SER A 71 -5.82 20.28 22.19
CA SER A 71 -6.90 21.07 22.81
C SER A 71 -6.44 22.39 23.40
N SER A 72 -5.13 22.58 23.57
CA SER A 72 -4.56 23.82 24.12
C SER A 72 -4.61 24.95 23.11
N PRO A 73 -4.81 26.21 23.56
CA PRO A 73 -4.62 27.37 22.69
C PRO A 73 -3.23 27.38 22.08
N MET A 74 -3.14 27.83 20.84
CA MET A 74 -1.86 28.01 20.18
C MET A 74 -1.11 29.17 20.84
N ALA A 75 0.16 28.98 21.19
CA ALA A 75 1.02 30.00 21.81
C ALA A 75 1.48 31.07 20.78
N VAL A 76 0.52 31.73 20.12
CA VAL A 76 0.75 32.75 19.11
C VAL A 76 -0.28 33.86 19.28
N HIS A 77 0.16 35.13 19.24
CA HIS A 77 -0.74 36.27 19.28
C HIS A 77 -1.70 36.24 18.06
N GLY A 78 -3.02 36.29 18.29
CA GLY A 78 -4.01 36.11 17.23
C GLY A 78 -4.17 34.65 16.75
N GLY A 79 -3.53 33.68 17.41
CA GLY A 79 -3.62 32.26 17.08
C GLY A 79 -4.98 31.63 17.37
N LEU A 80 -5.09 30.35 17.08
CA LEU A 80 -6.33 29.59 17.30
C LEU A 80 -6.52 29.24 18.78
N ASN A 81 -7.76 29.12 19.22
CA ASN A 81 -8.13 28.62 20.56
C ASN A 81 -7.79 27.13 20.77
N HIS A 82 -7.35 26.44 19.72
CA HIS A 82 -6.95 25.03 19.75
C HIS A 82 -5.78 24.81 18.79
N SER A 83 -4.86 23.94 19.13
CA SER A 83 -3.69 23.59 18.31
C SER A 83 -4.04 22.56 17.23
N PHE A 84 -5.27 22.59 16.70
CA PHE A 84 -5.69 21.82 15.54
C PHE A 84 -6.63 22.62 14.65
N CYS A 85 -6.67 22.25 13.36
CA CYS A 85 -7.63 22.80 12.43
C CYS A 85 -8.07 21.74 11.39
N PHE A 86 -9.13 22.06 10.68
CA PHE A 86 -9.57 21.28 9.52
C PHE A 86 -9.29 22.05 8.25
N LEU A 87 -8.75 21.38 7.24
CA LEU A 87 -8.47 22.01 5.96
C LEU A 87 -9.77 22.45 5.27
N TYR A 88 -10.78 21.57 5.28
CA TYR A 88 -12.05 21.82 4.61
C TYR A 88 -13.26 21.59 5.50
N ARG A 89 -14.28 22.42 5.29
CA ARG A 89 -15.67 22.16 5.68
C ARG A 89 -16.51 21.86 4.45
N ARG A 90 -17.53 21.05 4.59
CA ARG A 90 -18.52 20.81 3.54
C ARG A 90 -19.57 21.93 3.60
N ALA A 91 -19.61 22.76 2.58
CA ALA A 91 -20.63 23.82 2.45
C ALA A 91 -21.61 23.46 1.34
N ARG A 92 -22.90 23.81 1.54
CA ARG A 92 -23.89 23.78 0.47
C ARG A 92 -23.64 24.99 -0.43
N SER A 93 -23.45 24.76 -1.72
CA SER A 93 -23.46 25.84 -2.71
C SER A 93 -24.90 26.17 -3.08
N SER A 94 -25.20 27.45 -3.22
CA SER A 94 -26.53 27.93 -3.68
C SER A 94 -26.88 27.46 -5.09
N PHE A 95 -25.88 27.09 -5.89
CA PHE A 95 -26.02 26.68 -7.29
C PHE A 95 -25.83 25.18 -7.54
N SER A 96 -25.53 24.37 -6.51
CA SER A 96 -25.32 22.93 -6.67
C SER A 96 -25.84 22.16 -5.47
N PRO A 97 -26.61 21.07 -5.66
CA PRO A 97 -26.99 20.18 -4.58
C PRO A 97 -25.80 19.41 -3.99
N ARG A 98 -24.62 19.46 -4.64
CA ARG A 98 -23.40 18.80 -4.19
C ARG A 98 -22.67 19.66 -3.17
N LEU A 99 -22.30 19.05 -2.02
CA LEU A 99 -21.46 19.68 -1.01
C LEU A 99 -20.06 19.90 -1.57
N THR A 100 -19.65 21.16 -1.70
CA THR A 100 -18.28 21.53 -2.13
C THR A 100 -17.35 21.70 -0.92
N PRO A 101 -16.09 21.26 -1.01
CA PRO A 101 -15.10 21.51 0.04
C PRO A 101 -14.65 22.99 -0.02
N VAL A 102 -14.88 23.72 1.06
CA VAL A 102 -14.42 25.10 1.24
C VAL A 102 -13.41 25.14 2.38
N MET A 103 -12.32 25.89 2.23
CA MET A 103 -11.32 26.07 3.28
C MET A 103 -11.99 26.59 4.57
N THR A 104 -11.51 26.16 5.71
CA THR A 104 -12.07 26.61 6.99
C THR A 104 -11.52 27.99 7.35
N PRO A 105 -12.34 28.85 8.03
CA PRO A 105 -11.83 30.15 8.50
C PRO A 105 -10.60 30.04 9.41
N GLN A 106 -10.50 28.96 10.20
CA GLN A 106 -9.35 28.73 11.07
C GLN A 106 -8.07 28.51 10.25
N MET A 107 -8.15 27.72 9.16
CA MET A 107 -7.00 27.49 8.28
C MET A 107 -6.60 28.76 7.53
N GLU A 108 -7.59 29.54 7.07
CA GLU A 108 -7.34 30.85 6.45
C GLU A 108 -6.68 31.83 7.44
N GLN A 109 -7.14 31.86 8.70
CA GLN A 109 -6.55 32.66 9.76
C GLN A 109 -5.07 32.33 9.98
N LEU A 110 -4.73 31.03 10.09
CA LEU A 110 -3.33 30.62 10.28
C LEU A 110 -2.42 31.03 9.12
N VAL A 111 -2.87 30.80 7.89
CA VAL A 111 -2.10 31.21 6.71
C VAL A 111 -1.93 32.74 6.65
N ASN A 112 -2.98 33.49 6.98
CA ASN A 112 -2.92 34.96 6.98
C ASN A 112 -1.97 35.49 8.06
N LEU A 113 -1.95 34.89 9.26
CA LEU A 113 -0.99 35.23 10.32
C LEU A 113 0.45 35.02 9.87
N SER A 114 0.77 33.88 9.25
CA SER A 114 2.13 33.61 8.75
C SER A 114 2.52 34.48 7.54
N VAL A 115 1.53 35.02 6.79
CA VAL A 115 1.78 36.02 5.74
C VAL A 115 2.05 37.40 6.32
N GLU A 116 1.38 37.77 7.42
CA GLU A 116 1.53 39.06 8.11
C GLU A 116 2.82 39.13 8.95
N ASP A 117 3.20 38.01 9.54
CA ASP A 117 4.44 37.87 10.32
C ASP A 117 5.32 36.75 9.73
N PRO A 118 6.28 37.08 8.86
CA PRO A 118 7.20 36.11 8.28
C PRO A 118 8.15 35.44 9.27
N THR A 119 8.29 35.99 10.48
CA THR A 119 9.12 35.40 11.55
C THR A 119 8.38 34.25 12.28
N LEU A 120 7.05 34.24 12.17
CA LEU A 120 6.21 33.22 12.77
C LEU A 120 6.17 31.97 11.91
N ASP A 121 6.88 30.93 12.33
CA ASP A 121 6.83 29.62 11.69
C ASP A 121 5.99 28.63 12.50
N ILE A 122 4.87 28.23 11.93
CA ILE A 122 3.96 27.24 12.51
C ILE A 122 4.22 25.88 11.85
N GLN A 123 4.48 24.86 12.66
CA GLN A 123 4.60 23.49 12.20
C GLN A 123 3.23 22.89 11.95
N LEU A 124 2.88 22.70 10.68
CA LEU A 124 1.64 21.99 10.28
C LEU A 124 1.90 20.49 10.28
N VAL A 125 1.23 19.74 11.16
CA VAL A 125 1.29 18.29 11.21
C VAL A 125 0.02 17.71 10.57
N PRO A 126 0.09 17.19 9.33
CA PRO A 126 -1.07 16.56 8.70
C PRO A 126 -1.44 15.27 9.41
N VAL A 127 -2.70 15.12 9.81
CA VAL A 127 -3.20 13.90 10.44
C VAL A 127 -4.31 13.29 9.60
N SER A 128 -4.04 12.09 9.09
CA SER A 128 -4.97 11.30 8.30
C SER A 128 -5.65 10.24 9.16
N LEU A 129 -6.97 10.16 9.10
CA LEU A 129 -7.77 9.22 9.87
C LEU A 129 -8.63 8.37 8.94
N PHE A 130 -8.46 7.06 9.02
CA PHE A 130 -9.16 6.09 8.19
C PHE A 130 -10.04 5.19 9.06
N TRP A 131 -11.36 5.38 8.97
CA TRP A 131 -12.35 4.53 9.64
C TRP A 131 -12.51 3.22 8.86
N GLY A 132 -11.80 2.17 9.30
CA GLY A 132 -11.68 0.94 8.54
C GLY A 132 -11.16 1.23 7.12
N ARG A 133 -10.11 0.64 6.70
CA ARG A 133 -9.38 0.89 5.44
C ARG A 133 -10.19 0.50 4.19
N SER A 134 -11.42 1.07 4.01
CA SER A 134 -12.31 0.77 2.90
C SER A 134 -12.37 1.94 1.91
N PRO A 135 -12.19 1.71 0.60
CA PRO A 135 -12.41 2.73 -0.42
C PRO A 135 -13.88 3.19 -0.44
N ASP A 136 -14.11 4.47 -0.80
CA ASP A 136 -15.45 5.07 -0.78
C ASP A 136 -16.51 4.36 -1.65
N LYS A 137 -16.11 3.52 -2.59
CA LYS A 137 -17.03 2.81 -3.50
C LYS A 137 -17.72 1.58 -2.90
N GLU A 138 -17.17 0.95 -1.86
CA GLU A 138 -17.90 -0.12 -1.14
C GLU A 138 -19.13 0.40 -0.37
N LYS A 139 -19.29 1.71 -0.26
CA LYS A 139 -20.49 2.37 0.26
C LYS A 139 -21.74 2.18 -0.63
N SER A 140 -21.58 1.60 -1.81
CA SER A 140 -22.69 1.43 -2.78
C SER A 140 -23.79 0.49 -2.28
N VAL A 141 -23.44 -0.57 -1.56
CA VAL A 141 -24.44 -1.51 -1.01
C VAL A 141 -25.22 -0.88 0.17
N LEU A 142 -24.52 -0.08 1.01
CA LEU A 142 -25.19 0.68 2.06
C LEU A 142 -26.00 1.87 1.50
N LYS A 143 -25.59 2.45 0.39
CA LYS A 143 -26.34 3.48 -0.31
C LYS A 143 -27.64 2.96 -0.90
N LEU A 144 -27.66 1.73 -1.41
CA LEU A 144 -28.87 1.09 -1.94
C LEU A 144 -29.90 0.77 -0.87
N LEU A 145 -29.46 0.47 0.36
CA LEU A 145 -30.32 0.17 1.50
C LEU A 145 -30.86 1.41 2.23
N LEU A 146 -30.28 2.60 1.99
CA LEU A 146 -30.58 3.83 2.73
C LEU A 146 -31.01 5.00 1.83
N SER A 147 -31.51 4.76 0.63
CA SER A 147 -31.72 5.80 -0.39
C SER A 147 -32.89 6.78 -0.18
N ASP A 148 -33.71 6.63 0.87
CA ASP A 148 -34.97 7.39 0.95
C ASP A 148 -35.06 8.54 1.97
N THR A 149 -33.98 8.89 2.72
CA THR A 149 -34.07 10.05 3.65
C THR A 149 -32.75 10.84 3.77
N TRP A 150 -32.61 11.87 2.94
CA TRP A 150 -31.34 12.58 2.65
C TRP A 150 -30.82 13.58 3.69
N SER A 151 -31.58 14.01 4.70
CA SER A 151 -31.13 15.05 5.63
C SER A 151 -30.60 14.53 6.98
N VAL A 152 -31.00 13.34 7.42
CA VAL A 152 -30.57 12.70 8.69
C VAL A 152 -29.43 11.69 8.44
N ALA A 153 -29.27 11.22 7.22
CA ALA A 153 -28.34 10.17 6.81
C ALA A 153 -26.86 10.47 7.12
N GLY A 154 -26.42 11.71 7.11
CA GLY A 154 -25.00 12.05 7.30
C GLY A 154 -24.44 11.71 8.69
N ARG A 155 -25.22 11.86 9.77
CA ARG A 155 -24.79 11.56 11.15
C ARG A 155 -24.96 10.08 11.46
N PHE A 156 -26.08 9.49 11.06
CA PHE A 156 -26.37 8.07 11.23
C PHE A 156 -25.41 7.19 10.41
N GLN A 157 -25.10 7.59 9.19
CA GLN A 157 -24.09 6.90 8.36
C GLN A 157 -22.70 6.92 9.00
N LYS A 158 -22.29 8.04 9.62
CA LYS A 158 -21.03 8.10 10.37
C LYS A 158 -21.07 7.19 11.61
N PHE A 159 -22.18 7.16 12.31
CA PHE A 159 -22.37 6.27 13.45
C PHE A 159 -22.25 4.80 13.03
N LEU A 160 -22.91 4.39 11.94
CA LEU A 160 -22.78 3.04 11.39
C LEU A 160 -21.34 2.71 10.94
N ILE A 161 -20.65 3.66 10.30
CA ILE A 161 -19.25 3.48 9.94
C ILE A 161 -18.38 3.26 11.20
N ILE A 162 -18.59 4.03 12.25
CA ILE A 162 -17.87 3.87 13.52
C ILE A 162 -18.23 2.53 14.16
N LEU A 163 -19.50 2.14 14.16
CA LEU A 163 -19.96 0.87 14.71
C LEU A 163 -19.36 -0.34 13.97
N LEU A 164 -19.35 -0.30 12.64
CA LEU A 164 -18.85 -1.40 11.81
C LEU A 164 -17.33 -1.43 11.68
N HIS A 165 -16.68 -0.26 11.73
CA HIS A 165 -15.27 -0.10 11.39
C HIS A 165 -14.41 0.52 12.49
N GLY A 166 -14.98 0.96 13.59
CA GLY A 166 -14.27 1.64 14.68
C GLY A 166 -13.18 0.79 15.35
N ARG A 167 -13.31 -0.54 15.31
CA ARG A 167 -12.28 -1.45 15.85
C ARG A 167 -11.02 -1.58 14.99
N ASN A 168 -10.98 -0.94 13.83
CA ASN A 168 -9.84 -0.99 12.91
C ASN A 168 -9.63 0.41 12.30
N THR A 169 -9.39 1.39 13.16
CA THR A 169 -9.17 2.77 12.78
C THR A 169 -7.68 3.03 12.70
N LEU A 170 -7.19 3.46 11.54
CA LEU A 170 -5.82 3.89 11.35
C LEU A 170 -5.72 5.40 11.52
N VAL A 171 -4.80 5.86 12.37
CA VAL A 171 -4.40 7.25 12.52
C VAL A 171 -2.96 7.39 12.05
N ARG A 172 -2.71 8.22 11.05
CA ARG A 172 -1.36 8.47 10.56
C ARG A 172 -1.02 9.94 10.72
N PHE A 173 0.05 10.20 11.45
CA PHE A 173 0.69 11.51 11.54
C PHE A 173 1.70 11.62 10.39
N GLY A 174 1.60 12.70 9.61
CA GLY A 174 2.56 13.02 8.56
C GLY A 174 3.69 13.89 9.08
N GLU A 175 4.73 14.07 8.28
CA GLU A 175 5.85 14.92 8.61
C GLU A 175 5.41 16.38 8.81
N PRO A 176 6.00 17.10 9.79
CA PRO A 176 5.72 18.51 10.00
C PRO A 176 6.13 19.34 8.78
N MET A 177 5.26 20.24 8.37
CA MET A 177 5.51 21.18 7.28
C MET A 177 5.63 22.60 7.86
N SER A 178 6.68 23.34 7.51
CA SER A 178 6.80 24.75 7.86
C SER A 178 5.80 25.59 7.09
N LEU A 179 4.91 26.29 7.79
CA LEU A 179 3.95 27.19 7.15
C LEU A 179 4.65 28.43 6.57
N ALA A 180 5.69 28.92 7.24
CA ALA A 180 6.49 30.04 6.76
C ALA A 180 7.15 29.73 5.41
N ASP A 181 7.72 28.51 5.25
CA ASP A 181 8.29 28.08 3.97
C ASP A 181 7.24 27.98 2.86
N ILE A 182 6.06 27.46 3.19
CA ILE A 182 4.95 27.34 2.22
C ILE A 182 4.51 28.71 1.69
N VAL A 183 4.43 29.74 2.55
CA VAL A 183 3.93 31.06 2.19
C VAL A 183 4.99 32.02 1.68
N ARG A 184 6.28 31.72 1.89
CA ARG A 184 7.43 32.59 1.57
C ARG A 184 7.38 33.20 0.16
N GLU A 185 7.06 32.40 -0.84
CA GLU A 185 6.96 32.87 -2.24
C GLU A 185 5.72 33.72 -2.52
N HIS A 186 4.74 33.72 -1.62
CA HIS A 186 3.44 34.33 -1.82
C HIS A 186 3.04 35.33 -0.73
N HIS A 187 4.02 35.83 0.05
CA HIS A 187 3.80 36.78 1.16
C HIS A 187 3.03 38.06 0.74
N ARG A 188 3.09 38.45 -0.54
CA ARG A 188 2.37 39.61 -1.07
C ARG A 188 0.87 39.35 -1.38
N SER A 189 0.39 38.12 -1.24
CA SER A 189 -1.01 37.77 -1.60
C SER A 189 -1.57 36.66 -0.73
N LYS A 190 -2.35 37.02 0.29
CA LYS A 190 -3.07 36.08 1.15
C LYS A 190 -3.86 35.03 0.35
N ALA A 191 -4.54 35.45 -0.74
CA ALA A 191 -5.30 34.53 -1.57
C ALA A 191 -4.44 33.50 -2.31
N ARG A 192 -3.22 33.85 -2.71
CA ARG A 192 -2.27 32.91 -3.34
C ARG A 192 -1.67 31.97 -2.31
N ALA A 193 -1.28 32.49 -1.14
CA ALA A 193 -0.77 31.71 -0.01
C ALA A 193 -1.80 30.65 0.44
N ASN A 194 -3.06 31.06 0.63
CA ASN A 194 -4.16 30.15 0.98
C ASN A 194 -4.35 29.04 -0.06
N ARG A 195 -4.34 29.40 -1.37
CA ARG A 195 -4.47 28.41 -2.45
C ARG A 195 -3.28 27.44 -2.51
N LYS A 196 -2.04 27.92 -2.31
CA LYS A 196 -0.83 27.08 -2.29
C LYS A 196 -0.87 26.10 -1.11
N THR A 197 -1.13 26.60 0.10
CA THR A 197 -1.25 25.77 1.31
C THR A 197 -2.33 24.69 1.16
N ALA A 198 -3.52 25.08 0.70
CA ALA A 198 -4.60 24.13 0.43
C ALA A 198 -4.23 23.08 -0.61
N ARG A 199 -3.51 23.46 -1.66
CA ARG A 199 -3.04 22.55 -2.72
C ARG A 199 -2.02 21.54 -2.17
N LEU A 200 -1.03 21.98 -1.40
CA LEU A 200 -0.01 21.12 -0.81
C LEU A 200 -0.62 20.11 0.16
N LEU A 201 -1.40 20.59 1.13
CA LEU A 201 -2.07 19.71 2.10
C LEU A 201 -3.04 18.72 1.42
N ARG A 202 -3.82 19.17 0.43
CA ARG A 202 -4.70 18.28 -0.35
C ARG A 202 -3.90 17.21 -1.11
N THR A 203 -2.77 17.57 -1.67
CA THR A 203 -1.88 16.63 -2.37
C THR A 203 -1.32 15.62 -1.39
N HIS A 204 -0.83 16.05 -0.22
CA HIS A 204 -0.37 15.17 0.85
C HIS A 204 -1.48 14.18 1.28
N PHE A 205 -2.67 14.67 1.65
CA PHE A 205 -3.78 13.79 2.04
C PHE A 205 -4.18 12.79 0.94
N ARG A 206 -4.10 13.19 -0.33
CA ARG A 206 -4.38 12.29 -1.46
C ARG A 206 -3.31 11.21 -1.60
N ARG A 207 -2.02 11.55 -1.44
CA ARG A 207 -0.90 10.59 -1.48
C ARG A 207 -0.99 9.58 -0.36
N VAL A 208 -1.14 10.04 0.88
CA VAL A 208 -1.34 9.16 2.04
C VAL A 208 -2.55 8.25 1.86
N ARG A 209 -3.66 8.80 1.36
CA ARG A 209 -4.85 8.00 1.06
C ARG A 209 -4.57 6.92 0.01
N GLN A 210 -3.81 7.24 -1.03
CA GLN A 210 -3.46 6.29 -2.08
C GLN A 210 -2.53 5.18 -1.56
N ALA A 211 -1.56 5.51 -0.70
CA ALA A 211 -0.68 4.53 -0.07
C ALA A 211 -1.45 3.57 0.87
N VAL A 212 -2.42 4.08 1.63
CA VAL A 212 -3.19 3.30 2.62
C VAL A 212 -4.33 2.49 2.00
N LEU A 213 -5.07 3.09 1.07
CA LEU A 213 -6.27 2.47 0.45
C LEU A 213 -6.03 1.91 -0.94
N GLY A 214 -4.85 2.17 -1.50
CA GLY A 214 -4.55 1.86 -2.90
C GLY A 214 -5.27 2.78 -3.89
N PRO A 215 -4.99 2.65 -5.19
CA PRO A 215 -5.76 3.29 -6.24
C PRO A 215 -7.18 2.76 -6.28
N ASP A 216 -8.07 3.50 -6.94
CA ASP A 216 -9.48 3.15 -7.04
C ASP A 216 -9.65 1.76 -7.69
N LEU A 217 -10.15 0.81 -6.91
CA LEU A 217 -10.37 -0.57 -7.36
C LEU A 217 -11.50 -0.57 -8.40
N SER A 218 -11.15 -0.53 -9.68
CA SER A 218 -12.12 -0.77 -10.75
C SER A 218 -12.70 -2.17 -10.61
N HIS A 219 -14.01 -2.32 -10.85
CA HIS A 219 -14.59 -3.65 -10.88
C HIS A 219 -13.84 -4.52 -11.90
N ARG A 220 -13.49 -5.75 -11.51
CA ARG A 220 -12.79 -6.71 -12.36
C ARG A 220 -13.40 -6.82 -13.76
N ARG A 221 -14.73 -6.79 -13.86
CA ARG A 221 -15.45 -6.82 -15.15
C ARG A 221 -15.07 -5.64 -16.05
N THR A 222 -15.02 -4.44 -15.47
CA THR A 222 -14.61 -3.24 -16.21
C THR A 222 -13.15 -3.32 -16.62
N LEU A 223 -12.26 -3.75 -15.71
CA LEU A 223 -10.84 -3.94 -16.02
C LEU A 223 -10.64 -4.92 -17.17
N VAL A 224 -11.29 -6.09 -17.14
CA VAL A 224 -11.20 -7.10 -18.20
C VAL A 224 -11.77 -6.56 -19.52
N ALA A 225 -12.90 -5.86 -19.49
CA ALA A 225 -13.48 -5.28 -20.71
C ALA A 225 -12.57 -4.19 -21.30
N ASP A 226 -11.94 -3.37 -20.47
CA ASP A 226 -11.00 -2.35 -20.91
C ASP A 226 -9.74 -2.95 -21.53
N LEU A 227 -9.20 -4.02 -20.93
CA LEU A 227 -8.03 -4.75 -21.46
C LEU A 227 -8.25 -5.23 -22.90
N ILE A 228 -9.40 -5.84 -23.16
CA ILE A 228 -9.72 -6.37 -24.52
C ILE A 228 -9.86 -5.25 -25.55
N ARG A 229 -10.13 -4.03 -25.10
CA ARG A 229 -10.28 -2.85 -25.97
C ARG A 229 -8.97 -2.13 -26.26
N THR A 230 -7.88 -2.47 -25.57
CA THR A 230 -6.59 -1.82 -25.78
C THR A 230 -6.03 -2.10 -27.19
N PRO A 231 -5.29 -1.17 -27.78
CA PRO A 231 -4.71 -1.34 -29.11
C PRO A 231 -3.85 -2.61 -29.23
N ALA A 232 -2.99 -2.87 -28.24
CA ALA A 232 -2.09 -4.03 -28.24
C ALA A 232 -2.85 -5.37 -28.25
N VAL A 233 -3.89 -5.50 -27.41
CA VAL A 233 -4.71 -6.74 -27.37
C VAL A 233 -5.53 -6.90 -28.64
N ARG A 234 -6.08 -5.80 -29.18
CA ARG A 234 -6.81 -5.85 -30.47
C ARG A 234 -5.93 -6.31 -31.62
N GLU A 235 -4.68 -5.83 -31.67
CA GLU A 235 -3.74 -6.26 -32.70
C GLU A 235 -3.40 -7.75 -32.55
N ALA A 236 -3.08 -8.19 -31.34
CA ALA A 236 -2.84 -9.60 -31.05
C ALA A 236 -4.05 -10.50 -31.42
N ILE A 237 -5.29 -10.03 -31.25
CA ILE A 237 -6.50 -10.73 -31.69
C ILE A 237 -6.53 -10.85 -33.22
N ARG A 238 -6.24 -9.77 -33.97
CA ARG A 238 -6.23 -9.81 -35.44
C ARG A 238 -5.15 -10.73 -35.99
N GLU A 239 -3.92 -10.62 -35.43
CA GLU A 239 -2.80 -11.46 -35.86
C GLU A 239 -3.05 -12.94 -35.58
N THR A 240 -3.61 -13.24 -34.39
CA THR A 240 -3.95 -14.62 -34.03
C THR A 240 -5.05 -15.16 -34.92
N ALA A 241 -6.10 -14.37 -35.23
CA ALA A 241 -7.18 -14.75 -36.10
C ALA A 241 -6.68 -15.08 -37.51
N ARG A 242 -5.75 -14.26 -38.05
CA ARG A 242 -5.13 -14.52 -39.38
C ARG A 242 -4.25 -15.78 -39.38
N ARG A 243 -3.43 -15.93 -38.30
CA ARG A 243 -2.50 -17.06 -38.21
C ARG A 243 -3.19 -18.40 -38.03
N GLU A 244 -4.32 -18.43 -37.29
CA GLU A 244 -5.03 -19.66 -36.95
C GLU A 244 -6.25 -19.90 -37.86
N ASP A 245 -6.49 -19.02 -38.83
CA ASP A 245 -7.66 -19.01 -39.72
C ASP A 245 -8.99 -19.10 -38.96
N GLU A 246 -9.05 -18.35 -37.83
CA GLU A 246 -10.24 -18.31 -36.96
C GLU A 246 -10.98 -16.99 -37.09
N HIS A 247 -12.30 -17.03 -36.87
CA HIS A 247 -13.10 -15.80 -36.82
C HIS A 247 -12.65 -14.89 -35.65
N PRO A 248 -12.44 -13.56 -35.87
CA PRO A 248 -11.96 -12.64 -34.85
C PRO A 248 -12.75 -12.63 -33.53
N ASP A 249 -14.06 -12.90 -33.58
CA ASP A 249 -14.90 -12.95 -32.38
C ASP A 249 -14.62 -14.17 -31.50
N LYS A 250 -14.24 -15.32 -32.09
CA LYS A 250 -13.80 -16.51 -31.33
C LYS A 250 -12.48 -16.21 -30.62
N VAL A 251 -11.52 -15.56 -31.31
CA VAL A 251 -10.24 -15.17 -30.73
C VAL A 251 -10.44 -14.11 -29.65
N ARG A 252 -11.38 -13.17 -29.85
CA ARG A 252 -11.76 -12.18 -28.83
C ARG A 252 -12.35 -12.84 -27.58
N ALA A 253 -13.22 -13.83 -27.73
CA ALA A 253 -13.76 -14.58 -26.59
C ALA A 253 -12.66 -15.29 -25.82
N ARG A 254 -11.70 -15.91 -26.52
CA ARG A 254 -10.51 -16.54 -25.92
C ARG A 254 -9.62 -15.53 -25.18
N ALA A 255 -9.40 -14.34 -25.75
CA ALA A 255 -8.70 -13.25 -25.08
C ALA A 255 -9.42 -12.81 -23.79
N TYR A 256 -10.75 -12.75 -23.82
CA TYR A 256 -11.58 -12.46 -22.65
C TYR A 256 -11.44 -13.52 -21.56
N GLU A 257 -11.40 -14.79 -21.92
CA GLU A 257 -11.13 -15.91 -21.00
C GLU A 257 -9.74 -15.78 -20.36
N TYR A 258 -8.70 -15.47 -21.16
CA TYR A 258 -7.36 -15.22 -20.65
C TYR A 258 -7.31 -14.03 -19.69
N ALA A 259 -7.95 -12.93 -20.01
CA ALA A 259 -8.04 -11.78 -19.11
C ALA A 259 -8.75 -12.13 -17.81
N ASN A 260 -9.80 -12.96 -17.85
CA ASN A 260 -10.47 -13.48 -16.65
C ASN A 260 -9.62 -14.51 -15.89
N GLU A 261 -8.81 -15.30 -16.56
CA GLU A 261 -7.87 -16.21 -15.90
C GLU A 261 -6.83 -15.41 -15.11
N ILE A 262 -6.28 -14.35 -15.70
CA ILE A 262 -5.21 -13.53 -15.15
C ILE A 262 -5.72 -12.63 -14.04
N ALA A 263 -6.75 -11.81 -14.29
CA ALA A 263 -7.07 -10.63 -13.47
C ALA A 263 -7.43 -10.97 -12.02
N SER A 264 -6.85 -10.21 -11.10
CA SER A 264 -7.23 -10.21 -9.68
C SER A 264 -8.63 -9.62 -9.45
N SER A 265 -9.18 -9.83 -8.27
CA SER A 265 -10.48 -9.29 -7.84
C SER A 265 -10.39 -8.86 -6.38
N MET A 266 -9.41 -8.01 -6.07
CA MET A 266 -9.11 -7.62 -4.70
C MET A 266 -10.35 -7.07 -3.98
N SER A 267 -10.58 -7.54 -2.75
CA SER A 267 -11.70 -7.17 -1.89
C SER A 267 -11.19 -6.83 -0.50
N ILE A 268 -11.51 -5.63 -0.04
CA ILE A 268 -11.12 -5.16 1.30
C ILE A 268 -11.76 -6.02 2.40
N ALA A 269 -13.00 -6.48 2.21
CA ALA A 269 -13.65 -7.39 3.18
C ALA A 269 -12.86 -8.70 3.32
N THR A 270 -12.40 -9.28 2.19
CA THR A 270 -11.59 -10.49 2.21
C THR A 270 -10.22 -10.23 2.86
N ILE A 271 -9.56 -9.10 2.55
CA ILE A 271 -8.28 -8.73 3.16
C ILE A 271 -8.41 -8.64 4.69
N ARG A 272 -9.50 -8.09 5.21
CA ARG A 272 -9.75 -8.02 6.66
C ARG A 272 -9.95 -9.38 7.30
N ILE A 273 -10.73 -10.25 6.66
CA ILE A 273 -10.91 -11.62 7.14
C ILE A 273 -9.56 -12.34 7.17
N LEU A 274 -8.78 -12.19 6.11
CA LEU A 274 -7.43 -12.76 6.02
C LEU A 274 -6.50 -12.15 7.08
N GLU A 275 -6.55 -10.84 7.33
CA GLU A 275 -5.74 -10.19 8.39
C GLU A 275 -6.02 -10.80 9.76
N VAL A 276 -7.30 -10.98 10.14
CA VAL A 276 -7.68 -11.59 11.42
C VAL A 276 -7.20 -13.04 11.50
N LEU A 277 -7.42 -13.82 10.43
CA LEU A 277 -6.97 -15.22 10.37
C LEU A 277 -5.46 -15.34 10.41
N LEU A 278 -4.75 -14.51 9.67
CA LEU A 278 -3.29 -14.50 9.65
C LEU A 278 -2.71 -13.99 10.97
N SER A 279 -3.32 -12.99 11.60
CA SER A 279 -2.92 -12.51 12.92
C SER A 279 -2.98 -13.63 13.96
N TRP A 280 -4.09 -14.39 13.97
CA TRP A 280 -4.21 -15.57 14.83
C TRP A 280 -3.16 -16.65 14.49
N LEU A 281 -2.95 -16.90 13.19
CA LEU A 281 -2.00 -17.91 12.71
C LEU A 281 -0.58 -17.57 13.10
N TRP A 282 -0.12 -16.34 12.83
CA TRP A 282 1.25 -15.90 13.12
C TRP A 282 1.56 -15.93 14.62
N ASN A 283 0.62 -15.47 15.46
CA ASN A 283 0.78 -15.49 16.90
C ASN A 283 0.80 -16.93 17.48
N ARG A 284 0.26 -17.90 16.73
CA ARG A 284 0.27 -19.31 17.16
C ARG A 284 1.52 -20.06 16.69
N ILE A 285 2.07 -19.69 15.54
CA ILE A 285 3.17 -20.42 14.90
C ILE A 285 4.52 -19.80 15.27
N TYR A 286 4.59 -18.49 15.30
CA TYR A 286 5.83 -17.75 15.51
C TYR A 286 5.82 -16.96 16.82
N ASN A 287 7.00 -16.80 17.42
CA ASN A 287 7.23 -16.02 18.64
C ASN A 287 7.39 -14.50 18.34
N GLY A 288 6.84 -14.05 17.25
CA GLY A 288 6.85 -12.67 16.80
C GLY A 288 7.44 -12.48 15.40
N ILE A 289 7.08 -11.34 14.80
CA ILE A 289 7.57 -10.89 13.51
C ILE A 289 8.40 -9.63 13.77
N ARG A 290 9.68 -9.65 13.39
CA ARG A 290 10.56 -8.48 13.38
C ARG A 290 10.45 -7.80 12.03
N ILE A 291 10.26 -6.50 12.02
CA ILE A 291 10.10 -5.71 10.81
C ILE A 291 11.13 -4.59 10.86
N ASN A 292 11.95 -4.46 9.82
CA ASN A 292 12.94 -3.40 9.70
C ASN A 292 12.73 -2.62 8.40
N ASN A 293 13.02 -1.33 8.43
CA ASN A 293 12.99 -0.37 7.32
C ASN A 293 11.61 -0.23 6.65
N ILE A 294 10.53 -0.47 7.39
CA ILE A 294 9.16 -0.30 6.85
C ILE A 294 8.80 1.17 6.63
N ARG A 295 9.46 2.07 7.36
CA ARG A 295 9.19 3.51 7.27
C ARG A 295 9.60 4.06 5.90
N GLU A 296 10.76 3.68 5.42
CA GLU A 296 11.27 4.07 4.09
C GLU A 296 10.29 3.59 2.99
N VAL A 297 9.71 2.40 3.17
CA VAL A 297 8.68 1.89 2.25
C VAL A 297 7.40 2.71 2.30
N GLN A 298 6.98 3.15 3.49
CA GLN A 298 5.80 4.02 3.63
C GLN A 298 5.99 5.36 2.92
N GLU A 299 7.19 5.93 2.99
CA GLU A 299 7.55 7.19 2.34
C GLU A 299 7.53 7.05 0.81
N VAL A 300 8.21 6.05 0.26
CA VAL A 300 8.23 5.86 -1.21
C VAL A 300 6.87 5.45 -1.78
N ALA A 301 6.03 4.75 -1.01
CA ALA A 301 4.71 4.31 -1.47
C ALA A 301 3.70 5.44 -1.67
N GLU A 302 3.95 6.63 -1.12
CA GLU A 302 3.05 7.78 -1.30
C GLU A 302 3.08 8.34 -2.73
N GLU A 303 4.22 8.27 -3.38
CA GLU A 303 4.44 8.89 -4.69
C GLU A 303 4.61 7.88 -5.83
N ASN A 304 5.02 6.66 -5.51
CA ASN A 304 5.44 5.66 -6.48
C ASN A 304 4.47 4.48 -6.58
N ALA A 305 4.50 3.77 -7.70
CA ALA A 305 3.98 2.42 -7.81
C ALA A 305 5.06 1.47 -7.28
N VAL A 306 4.78 0.80 -6.14
CA VAL A 306 5.78 -0.05 -5.50
C VAL A 306 5.71 -1.47 -6.05
N VAL A 307 6.85 -2.00 -6.42
CA VAL A 307 7.04 -3.41 -6.79
C VAL A 307 7.84 -4.08 -5.67
N TYR A 308 7.17 -4.89 -4.88
CA TYR A 308 7.83 -5.69 -3.85
C TYR A 308 8.47 -6.92 -4.47
N VAL A 309 9.75 -7.11 -4.20
CA VAL A 309 10.53 -8.23 -4.75
C VAL A 309 11.13 -9.03 -3.60
N PRO A 310 10.35 -9.94 -2.97
CA PRO A 310 10.83 -10.74 -1.87
C PRO A 310 11.68 -11.93 -2.33
N CYS A 311 12.59 -12.39 -1.44
CA CYS A 311 13.17 -13.72 -1.55
C CYS A 311 12.08 -14.78 -1.33
N HIS A 312 12.26 -15.97 -1.92
CA HIS A 312 11.23 -17.02 -1.84
C HIS A 312 11.74 -18.25 -1.09
N ARG A 313 11.25 -18.44 0.14
CA ARG A 313 11.67 -19.54 1.03
C ARG A 313 10.54 -20.46 1.45
N SER A 314 9.32 -19.91 1.53
CA SER A 314 8.14 -20.64 2.02
C SER A 314 6.91 -20.32 1.17
N HIS A 315 5.92 -21.21 1.18
CA HIS A 315 4.60 -20.95 0.60
C HIS A 315 3.81 -19.83 1.29
N ILE A 316 4.27 -19.41 2.47
CA ILE A 316 3.57 -18.38 3.25
C ILE A 316 4.21 -16.99 3.10
N ASP A 317 5.29 -16.85 2.33
CA ASP A 317 6.02 -15.58 2.18
C ASP A 317 5.09 -14.44 1.74
N TYR A 318 4.30 -14.65 0.68
CA TYR A 318 3.39 -13.65 0.15
C TYR A 318 2.24 -13.29 1.12
N LEU A 319 1.79 -14.26 1.94
CA LEU A 319 0.79 -13.99 2.98
C LEU A 319 1.38 -13.16 4.11
N LEU A 320 2.61 -13.49 4.50
CA LEU A 320 3.33 -12.77 5.54
C LEU A 320 3.63 -11.33 5.12
N LEU A 321 4.13 -11.12 3.91
CA LEU A 321 4.43 -9.78 3.40
C LEU A 321 3.16 -8.94 3.29
N SER A 322 2.09 -9.47 2.70
CA SER A 322 0.79 -8.80 2.63
C SER A 322 0.26 -8.42 4.02
N TYR A 323 0.38 -9.32 5.01
CA TYR A 323 -0.02 -9.07 6.39
C TYR A 323 0.81 -7.94 7.02
N VAL A 324 2.14 -7.97 6.87
CA VAL A 324 3.05 -6.96 7.40
C VAL A 324 2.74 -5.59 6.81
N LEU A 325 2.60 -5.49 5.49
CA LEU A 325 2.27 -4.24 4.81
C LEU A 325 0.92 -3.69 5.29
N TYR A 326 -0.10 -4.52 5.35
CA TYR A 326 -1.43 -4.10 5.80
C TYR A 326 -1.41 -3.60 7.25
N ARG A 327 -0.74 -4.30 8.16
CA ARG A 327 -0.61 -3.89 9.58
C ARG A 327 0.14 -2.56 9.71
N ASN A 328 1.07 -2.28 8.82
CA ASN A 328 1.84 -1.04 8.79
C ASN A 328 1.23 0.05 7.88
N GLY A 329 -0.07 0.00 7.63
CA GLY A 329 -0.77 1.10 6.98
C GLY A 329 -0.60 1.20 5.46
N LEU A 330 -0.06 0.17 4.83
CA LEU A 330 0.08 0.07 3.38
C LEU A 330 -0.99 -0.85 2.79
N MET A 331 -1.41 -0.58 1.56
CA MET A 331 -2.27 -1.49 0.82
C MET A 331 -1.50 -2.76 0.47
N PRO A 332 -2.05 -3.97 0.70
CA PRO A 332 -1.43 -5.20 0.20
C PRO A 332 -1.22 -5.16 -1.31
N PRO A 333 -0.11 -5.69 -1.82
CA PRO A 333 0.17 -5.71 -3.24
C PRO A 333 -0.71 -6.70 -4.01
N HIS A 334 -0.81 -6.50 -5.31
CA HIS A 334 -1.28 -7.53 -6.22
C HIS A 334 -0.18 -8.55 -6.45
N ILE A 335 -0.45 -9.82 -6.15
CA ILE A 335 0.55 -10.88 -6.05
C ILE A 335 0.56 -11.73 -7.32
N ALA A 336 1.70 -11.86 -7.97
CA ALA A 336 1.89 -12.78 -9.09
C ALA A 336 1.91 -14.23 -8.59
N ALA A 337 0.87 -14.98 -8.89
CA ALA A 337 0.69 -16.36 -8.46
C ALA A 337 0.71 -17.34 -9.66
N GLY A 338 1.32 -18.50 -9.50
CA GLY A 338 1.26 -19.53 -10.51
C GLY A 338 -0.16 -20.06 -10.70
N ILE A 339 -0.56 -20.37 -11.95
CA ILE A 339 -1.89 -20.88 -12.30
C ILE A 339 -2.30 -22.13 -11.52
N ASN A 340 -1.33 -22.91 -11.05
CA ASN A 340 -1.57 -24.10 -10.21
C ASN A 340 -2.22 -23.78 -8.86
N LEU A 341 -2.20 -22.52 -8.41
CA LEU A 341 -2.89 -22.06 -7.21
C LEU A 341 -4.33 -21.61 -7.48
N ASN A 342 -4.74 -21.52 -8.75
CA ASN A 342 -6.11 -21.20 -9.15
C ASN A 342 -7.04 -22.43 -9.06
N MET A 343 -6.99 -23.10 -7.90
CA MET A 343 -7.83 -24.27 -7.60
C MET A 343 -9.24 -23.83 -7.14
N PRO A 344 -10.26 -24.69 -7.27
CA PRO A 344 -11.56 -24.49 -6.65
C PRO A 344 -11.40 -24.14 -5.15
N VAL A 345 -12.18 -23.20 -4.64
CA VAL A 345 -12.16 -22.66 -3.27
C VAL A 345 -10.92 -21.78 -2.96
N VAL A 346 -9.71 -22.26 -3.17
CA VAL A 346 -8.46 -21.52 -2.85
C VAL A 346 -8.23 -20.37 -3.84
N GLY A 347 -8.38 -20.64 -5.14
CA GLY A 347 -8.19 -19.63 -6.18
C GLY A 347 -9.06 -18.38 -5.99
N PRO A 348 -10.38 -18.51 -5.79
CA PRO A 348 -11.25 -17.36 -5.50
C PRO A 348 -10.85 -16.56 -4.25
N ILE A 349 -10.38 -17.22 -3.18
CA ILE A 349 -9.92 -16.57 -1.96
C ILE A 349 -8.63 -15.76 -2.24
N LEU A 350 -7.65 -16.41 -2.87
CA LEU A 350 -6.40 -15.75 -3.23
C LEU A 350 -6.64 -14.57 -4.18
N ARG A 351 -7.51 -14.75 -5.17
CA ARG A 351 -7.89 -13.70 -6.12
C ARG A 351 -8.51 -12.49 -5.42
N ARG A 352 -9.39 -12.72 -4.44
CA ARG A 352 -9.96 -11.66 -3.60
C ARG A 352 -8.95 -11.07 -2.61
N GLY A 353 -7.90 -11.80 -2.26
CA GLY A 353 -6.75 -11.32 -1.50
C GLY A 353 -5.75 -10.51 -2.33
N GLY A 354 -5.95 -10.39 -3.66
CA GLY A 354 -5.07 -9.63 -4.55
C GLY A 354 -4.26 -10.47 -5.53
N ALA A 355 -4.31 -11.81 -5.48
CA ALA A 355 -3.56 -12.63 -6.41
C ALA A 355 -4.08 -12.49 -7.85
N PHE A 356 -3.17 -12.35 -8.80
CA PHE A 356 -3.41 -12.56 -10.23
C PHE A 356 -2.62 -13.78 -10.69
N PHE A 357 -3.17 -14.51 -11.66
CA PHE A 357 -2.61 -15.80 -12.02
C PHE A 357 -1.85 -15.75 -13.33
N MET A 358 -0.71 -16.46 -13.37
CA MET A 358 0.11 -16.56 -14.56
C MET A 358 0.47 -18.00 -14.89
N ARG A 359 0.51 -18.34 -16.17
CA ARG A 359 0.99 -19.63 -16.66
C ARG A 359 2.51 -19.69 -16.54
N ARG A 360 3.07 -20.89 -16.41
CA ARG A 360 4.54 -21.08 -16.27
C ARG A 360 5.32 -20.68 -17.51
N SER A 361 4.75 -20.90 -18.69
CA SER A 361 5.28 -20.46 -19.97
C SER A 361 4.13 -20.00 -20.84
N PHE A 362 4.32 -18.92 -21.56
CA PHE A 362 3.37 -18.40 -22.55
C PHE A 362 4.09 -17.97 -23.84
N ARG A 363 5.34 -18.44 -24.04
CA ARG A 363 6.11 -18.17 -25.27
C ARG A 363 5.39 -18.63 -26.52
N ASP A 364 4.69 -19.76 -26.42
CA ASP A 364 3.98 -20.37 -27.53
C ASP A 364 2.55 -19.85 -27.71
N ASN A 365 2.14 -18.86 -26.87
CA ASN A 365 0.82 -18.24 -26.94
C ASN A 365 0.91 -16.71 -26.97
N PRO A 366 1.11 -16.11 -28.15
CA PRO A 366 1.23 -14.65 -28.29
C PRO A 366 0.00 -13.89 -27.79
N LEU A 367 -1.21 -14.41 -28.01
CA LEU A 367 -2.45 -13.79 -27.52
C LEU A 367 -2.45 -13.69 -25.99
N TYR A 368 -2.10 -14.78 -25.30
CA TYR A 368 -2.00 -14.78 -23.84
C TYR A 368 -0.91 -13.79 -23.37
N SER A 369 0.23 -13.79 -24.05
CA SER A 369 1.34 -12.88 -23.75
C SER A 369 0.93 -11.41 -23.88
N ALA A 370 0.21 -11.05 -24.95
CA ALA A 370 -0.29 -9.69 -25.16
C ALA A 370 -1.28 -9.28 -24.06
N VAL A 371 -2.25 -10.15 -23.72
CA VAL A 371 -3.22 -9.88 -22.65
C VAL A 371 -2.52 -9.71 -21.30
N PHE A 372 -1.52 -10.55 -20.99
CA PHE A 372 -0.79 -10.50 -19.73
C PHE A 372 0.09 -9.24 -19.62
N ASN A 373 0.82 -8.90 -20.70
CA ASN A 373 1.64 -7.69 -20.75
C ASN A 373 0.78 -6.43 -20.57
N GLU A 374 -0.38 -6.39 -21.22
CA GLU A 374 -1.30 -5.25 -21.10
C GLU A 374 -1.92 -5.16 -19.71
N TYR A 375 -2.24 -6.31 -19.08
CA TYR A 375 -2.69 -6.35 -17.69
C TYR A 375 -1.63 -5.74 -16.76
N MET A 376 -0.37 -6.14 -16.89
CA MET A 376 0.72 -5.59 -16.08
C MET A 376 0.89 -4.08 -16.32
N HIS A 377 0.80 -3.65 -17.58
CA HIS A 377 0.89 -2.24 -17.93
C HIS A 377 -0.22 -1.40 -17.25
N VAL A 378 -1.46 -1.89 -17.28
CA VAL A 378 -2.59 -1.23 -16.60
C VAL A 378 -2.38 -1.19 -15.09
N MET A 379 -1.83 -2.25 -14.48
CA MET A 379 -1.54 -2.28 -13.05
C MET A 379 -0.54 -1.17 -12.67
N PHE A 380 0.55 -1.04 -13.39
CA PHE A 380 1.59 -0.03 -13.11
C PHE A 380 1.11 1.40 -13.40
N THR A 381 0.47 1.65 -14.54
CA THR A 381 0.00 2.99 -14.91
C THR A 381 -1.10 3.51 -13.99
N ARG A 382 -1.90 2.62 -13.39
CA ARG A 382 -2.88 2.98 -12.36
C ARG A 382 -2.25 3.11 -10.97
N GLY A 383 -0.96 2.78 -10.80
CA GLY A 383 -0.22 2.90 -9.55
C GLY A 383 -0.56 1.84 -8.52
N TYR A 384 -0.97 0.64 -8.95
CA TYR A 384 -1.12 -0.50 -8.05
C TYR A 384 0.25 -1.04 -7.62
N SER A 385 0.38 -1.38 -6.34
CA SER A 385 1.54 -2.13 -5.87
C SER A 385 1.46 -3.58 -6.34
N VAL A 386 2.59 -4.13 -6.75
CA VAL A 386 2.71 -5.50 -7.27
C VAL A 386 3.77 -6.25 -6.49
N GLU A 387 3.57 -7.55 -6.29
CA GLU A 387 4.55 -8.45 -5.69
C GLU A 387 4.83 -9.62 -6.63
N TYR A 388 6.10 -9.88 -6.87
CA TYR A 388 6.56 -11.08 -7.57
C TYR A 388 7.94 -11.53 -7.12
N PHE A 389 8.21 -12.84 -7.24
CA PHE A 389 9.46 -13.45 -6.85
C PHE A 389 10.39 -13.56 -8.06
N VAL A 390 11.50 -12.81 -8.06
CA VAL A 390 12.50 -12.88 -9.16
C VAL A 390 13.17 -14.24 -9.26
N GLU A 391 13.21 -15.00 -8.17
CA GLU A 391 13.78 -16.35 -8.11
C GLU A 391 12.97 -17.38 -8.92
N GLY A 392 11.70 -17.09 -9.22
CA GLY A 392 10.80 -17.98 -9.98
C GLY A 392 10.54 -19.35 -9.32
N GLY A 393 11.02 -19.56 -8.12
CA GLY A 393 10.82 -20.77 -7.32
C GLY A 393 11.38 -20.63 -5.91
N ARG A 394 10.99 -21.55 -5.00
CA ARG A 394 11.45 -21.51 -3.61
C ARG A 394 12.85 -22.08 -3.44
N SER A 395 13.68 -21.39 -2.69
CA SER A 395 14.97 -21.91 -2.23
C SER A 395 14.76 -23.00 -1.18
N ARG A 396 15.41 -24.16 -1.35
CA ARG A 396 15.42 -25.27 -0.38
C ARG A 396 16.59 -25.20 0.57
N THR A 397 17.65 -24.55 0.13
CA THR A 397 18.91 -24.44 0.90
C THR A 397 19.00 -23.16 1.72
N GLY A 398 18.07 -22.22 1.51
CA GLY A 398 18.12 -20.88 2.09
C GLY A 398 19.01 -19.89 1.31
N ARG A 399 19.76 -20.33 0.31
CA ARG A 399 20.50 -19.43 -0.59
C ARG A 399 19.53 -18.75 -1.57
N THR A 400 19.77 -17.50 -1.89
CA THR A 400 19.05 -16.79 -2.94
C THR A 400 19.32 -17.46 -4.29
N LEU A 401 18.27 -17.77 -5.05
CA LEU A 401 18.39 -18.41 -6.36
C LEU A 401 18.75 -17.38 -7.42
N GLN A 402 19.27 -17.87 -8.55
CA GLN A 402 19.52 -17.04 -9.72
C GLN A 402 18.21 -16.40 -10.19
N PRO A 403 18.18 -15.08 -10.44
CA PRO A 403 16.98 -14.38 -10.83
C PRO A 403 16.51 -14.80 -12.22
N ARG A 404 15.18 -14.87 -12.38
CA ARG A 404 14.51 -15.07 -13.67
C ARG A 404 13.92 -13.74 -14.12
N PRO A 405 14.47 -13.12 -15.16
CA PRO A 405 14.19 -11.72 -15.48
C PRO A 405 12.81 -11.45 -16.11
N GLY A 406 11.97 -12.47 -16.36
CA GLY A 406 10.73 -12.34 -17.11
C GLY A 406 9.77 -11.25 -16.57
N MET A 407 9.40 -11.30 -15.29
CA MET A 407 8.52 -10.30 -14.68
C MET A 407 9.20 -8.93 -14.61
N LEU A 408 10.48 -8.90 -14.29
CA LEU A 408 11.25 -7.67 -14.23
C LEU A 408 11.33 -7.00 -15.61
N SER A 409 11.58 -7.77 -16.68
CA SER A 409 11.55 -7.29 -18.06
C SER A 409 10.18 -6.70 -18.44
N MET A 410 9.09 -7.32 -18.01
CA MET A 410 7.74 -6.78 -18.24
C MET A 410 7.51 -5.47 -17.49
N THR A 411 8.01 -5.36 -16.26
CA THR A 411 7.97 -4.13 -15.46
C THR A 411 8.71 -2.99 -16.17
N VAL A 412 9.94 -3.24 -16.60
CA VAL A 412 10.76 -2.25 -17.33
C VAL A 412 10.09 -1.85 -18.64
N ARG A 413 9.62 -2.80 -19.45
CA ARG A 413 8.91 -2.52 -20.71
C ARG A 413 7.65 -1.68 -20.50
N SER A 414 6.88 -1.97 -19.45
CA SER A 414 5.71 -1.17 -19.11
C SER A 414 6.10 0.27 -18.77
N PHE A 415 7.20 0.46 -18.04
CA PHE A 415 7.70 1.77 -17.66
C PHE A 415 8.26 2.56 -18.85
N LEU A 416 8.98 1.91 -19.74
CA LEU A 416 9.47 2.53 -20.99
C LEU A 416 8.32 3.03 -21.87
N ARG A 417 7.21 2.32 -21.87
CA ARG A 417 6.00 2.67 -22.64
C ARG A 417 5.24 3.88 -22.06
N ASP A 418 5.12 3.95 -20.74
CA ASP A 418 4.49 5.08 -20.01
C ASP A 418 5.13 5.25 -18.62
N HIS A 419 5.95 6.28 -18.49
CA HIS A 419 6.71 6.60 -17.26
C HIS A 419 6.11 7.76 -16.44
N LYS A 420 4.84 8.11 -16.68
CA LYS A 420 4.17 9.17 -15.90
C LYS A 420 4.04 8.83 -14.43
N LYS A 421 3.85 7.56 -14.09
CA LYS A 421 3.83 7.06 -12.72
C LYS A 421 5.18 6.43 -12.42
N PRO A 422 5.98 7.00 -11.49
CA PRO A 422 7.26 6.42 -11.10
C PRO A 422 7.07 5.01 -10.52
N ILE A 423 7.99 4.10 -10.85
CA ILE A 423 8.03 2.74 -10.32
C ILE A 423 9.28 2.59 -9.45
N VAL A 424 9.09 1.99 -8.27
CA VAL A 424 10.18 1.68 -7.34
C VAL A 424 10.15 0.20 -7.03
N LEU A 425 11.30 -0.46 -7.15
CA LEU A 425 11.50 -1.84 -6.73
C LEU A 425 11.98 -1.84 -5.28
N VAL A 426 11.31 -2.61 -4.42
CA VAL A 426 11.70 -2.78 -3.02
C VAL A 426 12.11 -4.23 -2.80
N PRO A 427 13.41 -4.51 -2.68
CA PRO A 427 13.91 -5.83 -2.29
C PRO A 427 13.42 -6.18 -0.89
N VAL A 428 12.95 -7.41 -0.66
CA VAL A 428 12.47 -7.82 0.66
C VAL A 428 13.12 -9.13 1.08
N TYR A 429 13.80 -9.11 2.23
CA TYR A 429 14.29 -10.31 2.86
C TYR A 429 13.25 -10.87 3.85
N ILE A 430 12.92 -12.14 3.68
CA ILE A 430 12.08 -12.90 4.62
C ILE A 430 12.91 -14.03 5.21
N GLY A 431 13.22 -13.93 6.50
CA GLY A 431 14.06 -14.88 7.22
C GLY A 431 13.30 -15.59 8.33
N TYR A 432 13.38 -16.90 8.34
CA TYR A 432 12.76 -17.77 9.34
C TYR A 432 13.83 -18.41 10.22
N GLU A 433 13.65 -18.42 11.54
CA GLU A 433 14.48 -19.26 12.42
C GLU A 433 14.25 -20.75 12.08
N LYS A 434 13.00 -21.10 11.75
CA LYS A 434 12.63 -22.44 11.29
C LYS A 434 11.56 -22.35 10.21
N VAL A 435 11.85 -22.85 9.02
CA VAL A 435 10.90 -22.92 7.91
C VAL A 435 9.90 -24.05 8.15
N MET A 436 8.62 -23.81 7.89
CA MET A 436 7.55 -24.82 8.07
C MET A 436 7.78 -26.07 7.22
N GLU A 437 8.27 -25.88 6.00
CA GLU A 437 8.57 -26.93 5.03
C GLU A 437 9.93 -27.62 5.25
N GLY A 438 10.68 -27.29 6.29
CA GLY A 438 12.06 -27.75 6.48
C GLY A 438 12.23 -29.28 6.40
N ARG A 439 11.29 -30.06 6.96
CA ARG A 439 11.31 -31.53 6.84
C ARG A 439 11.10 -32.02 5.41
N SER A 440 10.21 -31.35 4.65
CA SER A 440 9.94 -31.65 3.24
C SER A 440 11.16 -31.33 2.38
N TYR A 441 11.77 -30.16 2.61
CA TYR A 441 12.97 -29.72 1.89
C TYR A 441 14.16 -30.65 2.12
N LEU A 442 14.39 -31.07 3.36
CA LEU A 442 15.41 -32.06 3.67
C LEU A 442 15.13 -33.41 2.98
N GLY A 443 13.87 -33.80 2.88
CA GLY A 443 13.47 -35.00 2.14
C GLY A 443 13.75 -34.88 0.64
N GLU A 444 13.40 -33.75 0.02
CA GLU A 444 13.66 -33.47 -1.40
C GLU A 444 15.18 -33.44 -1.69
N LEU A 445 15.98 -32.79 -0.82
CA LEU A 445 17.44 -32.76 -0.95
C LEU A 445 18.08 -34.15 -0.81
N ARG A 446 17.42 -35.11 -0.13
CA ARG A 446 17.81 -36.51 -0.01
C ARG A 446 17.23 -37.40 -1.13
N GLY A 447 16.69 -36.83 -2.20
CA GLY A 447 16.18 -37.55 -3.37
C GLY A 447 14.73 -38.04 -3.26
N LYS A 448 13.95 -37.69 -2.22
CA LYS A 448 12.52 -38.00 -2.18
C LYS A 448 11.73 -37.24 -3.23
N LYS A 449 10.78 -37.92 -3.92
CA LYS A 449 9.90 -37.25 -4.88
C LYS A 449 9.14 -36.11 -4.23
N LYS A 450 9.06 -35.00 -4.95
CA LYS A 450 8.31 -33.80 -4.56
C LYS A 450 6.84 -34.13 -4.32
N LYS A 451 6.36 -33.98 -3.08
CA LYS A 451 4.93 -34.04 -2.78
C LYS A 451 4.28 -32.73 -3.20
N GLN A 452 3.08 -32.82 -3.78
CA GLN A 452 2.24 -31.62 -4.01
C GLN A 452 1.80 -31.08 -2.65
N GLU A 453 2.47 -30.02 -2.20
CA GLU A 453 2.09 -29.31 -0.98
C GLU A 453 0.96 -28.35 -1.33
N SER A 454 -0.13 -28.39 -0.56
CA SER A 454 -1.26 -27.45 -0.72
C SER A 454 -1.30 -26.50 0.49
N VAL A 455 -1.75 -25.26 0.25
CA VAL A 455 -2.00 -24.26 1.31
C VAL A 455 -2.97 -24.82 2.37
N VAL A 456 -3.92 -25.66 1.95
CA VAL A 456 -4.86 -26.37 2.84
C VAL A 456 -4.13 -27.40 3.72
N GLY A 457 -3.12 -28.08 3.17
CA GLY A 457 -2.26 -28.99 3.93
C GLY A 457 -1.46 -28.26 5.01
N LEU A 458 -0.96 -27.05 4.73
CA LEU A 458 -0.28 -26.19 5.70
C LEU A 458 -1.21 -25.76 6.83
N ALA A 459 -2.44 -25.36 6.55
CA ALA A 459 -3.42 -24.99 7.57
C ALA A 459 -3.79 -26.18 8.48
N LYS A 460 -3.95 -27.39 7.92
CA LYS A 460 -4.14 -28.64 8.72
C LYS A 460 -2.92 -28.96 9.57
N THR A 461 -1.72 -28.74 9.05
CA THR A 461 -0.47 -28.97 9.77
C THR A 461 -0.30 -27.95 10.91
N ALA A 462 -0.63 -26.67 10.66
CA ALA A 462 -0.61 -25.62 11.68
C ALA A 462 -1.54 -25.91 12.86
N ARG A 463 -2.69 -26.55 12.61
CA ARG A 463 -3.64 -26.96 13.67
C ARG A 463 -3.08 -28.07 14.57
N LYS A 464 -2.20 -28.92 14.04
CA LYS A 464 -1.54 -30.01 14.78
C LYS A 464 -0.22 -29.59 15.46
N LEU A 465 0.37 -28.44 15.07
CA LEU A 465 1.66 -28.01 15.57
C LEU A 465 1.52 -27.25 16.88
N ARG A 466 1.92 -27.90 17.98
CA ARG A 466 2.20 -27.28 19.28
C ARG A 466 3.62 -26.70 19.37
N SER A 467 4.42 -26.80 18.31
CA SER A 467 5.82 -26.35 18.32
C SER A 467 5.92 -24.93 17.75
N SER A 468 6.57 -24.05 18.50
CA SER A 468 6.99 -22.75 18.02
C SER A 468 8.05 -22.89 16.89
N PHE A 469 7.91 -22.06 15.85
CA PHE A 469 8.87 -21.96 14.74
C PHE A 469 9.90 -20.83 14.95
N GLY A 470 9.99 -20.30 16.17
CA GLY A 470 10.89 -19.20 16.48
C GLY A 470 10.37 -17.86 15.94
N LYS A 471 11.28 -16.94 15.64
CA LYS A 471 10.94 -15.62 15.10
C LYS A 471 11.05 -15.59 13.60
N VAL A 472 10.32 -14.65 13.00
CA VAL A 472 10.41 -14.32 11.57
C VAL A 472 10.89 -12.88 11.44
N SER A 473 11.80 -12.63 10.50
CA SER A 473 12.27 -11.28 10.13
C SER A 473 11.77 -10.93 8.74
N VAL A 474 11.18 -9.75 8.60
CA VAL A 474 10.82 -9.15 7.32
C VAL A 474 11.55 -7.82 7.23
N ASN A 475 12.58 -7.78 6.42
CA ASN A 475 13.45 -6.61 6.27
C ASN A 475 13.30 -6.07 4.85
N PHE A 476 13.06 -4.78 4.75
CA PHE A 476 13.02 -4.10 3.48
C PHE A 476 14.41 -3.56 3.15
N GLY A 477 14.89 -3.87 1.96
CA GLY A 477 16.14 -3.34 1.43
C GLY A 477 15.95 -1.93 0.88
N GLU A 478 17.06 -1.32 0.47
CA GLU A 478 17.07 -0.01 -0.15
C GLU A 478 16.19 0.00 -1.42
N ALA A 479 15.40 1.05 -1.55
CA ALA A 479 14.49 1.23 -2.67
C ALA A 479 15.26 1.55 -3.97
N ILE A 480 14.95 0.84 -5.04
CA ILE A 480 15.58 1.02 -6.36
C ILE A 480 14.60 1.79 -7.24
N PHE A 481 14.90 3.05 -7.52
CA PHE A 481 14.11 3.89 -8.42
C PHE A 481 14.37 3.49 -9.87
N LEU A 482 13.32 3.04 -10.57
CA LEU A 482 13.48 2.45 -11.90
C LEU A 482 13.98 3.45 -12.94
N ASP A 483 13.61 4.72 -12.85
CA ASP A 483 14.08 5.76 -13.74
C ASP A 483 15.58 6.06 -13.55
N GLU A 484 16.06 6.08 -12.32
CA GLU A 484 17.48 6.26 -12.01
C GLU A 484 18.32 5.06 -12.46
N ALA A 485 17.83 3.85 -12.19
CA ALA A 485 18.50 2.62 -12.62
C ALA A 485 18.58 2.51 -14.15
N LEU A 486 17.54 2.95 -14.85
CA LEU A 486 17.55 2.97 -16.32
C LEU A 486 18.46 4.08 -16.86
N GLU A 487 18.52 5.26 -16.22
CA GLU A 487 19.42 6.33 -16.61
C GLU A 487 20.90 5.93 -16.44
N GLN A 488 21.22 5.14 -15.41
CA GLN A 488 22.55 4.56 -15.22
C GLN A 488 22.90 3.53 -16.29
N ALA A 489 21.93 2.67 -16.67
CA ALA A 489 22.14 1.64 -17.68
C ALA A 489 22.14 2.19 -19.11
N ARG A 490 21.35 3.21 -19.39
CA ARG A 490 21.17 3.84 -20.70
C ARG A 490 20.90 5.34 -20.53
N PRO A 491 21.92 6.20 -20.46
CA PRO A 491 21.73 7.64 -20.39
C PRO A 491 20.88 8.17 -21.54
N GLY A 492 19.88 8.99 -21.21
CA GLY A 492 18.97 9.59 -22.19
C GLY A 492 17.86 8.66 -22.71
N TRP A 493 17.61 7.53 -22.10
CA TRP A 493 16.56 6.57 -22.48
C TRP A 493 15.16 7.20 -22.63
N LYS A 494 14.89 8.27 -21.90
CA LYS A 494 13.59 8.99 -21.92
C LYS A 494 13.28 9.62 -23.30
N HIS A 495 14.31 9.86 -24.10
CA HIS A 495 14.17 10.42 -25.44
C HIS A 495 13.98 9.35 -26.53
N GLU A 496 14.14 8.08 -26.18
CA GLU A 496 13.90 6.97 -27.10
C GLU A 496 12.40 6.65 -27.11
N ALA A 497 11.73 6.83 -28.26
CA ALA A 497 10.33 6.45 -28.42
C ALA A 497 10.20 4.92 -28.41
N VAL A 498 9.61 4.37 -27.35
CA VAL A 498 9.43 2.92 -27.20
C VAL A 498 7.96 2.56 -27.43
N GLY A 499 7.66 1.87 -28.52
CA GLY A 499 6.33 1.33 -28.80
C GLY A 499 5.95 0.19 -27.84
N ALA A 500 4.67 -0.19 -27.81
CA ALA A 500 4.14 -1.21 -26.90
C ALA A 500 4.85 -2.58 -27.00
N GLU A 501 5.39 -2.92 -28.15
CA GLU A 501 6.09 -4.18 -28.41
C GLU A 501 7.61 -4.03 -28.58
N ALA A 502 8.12 -2.80 -28.53
CA ALA A 502 9.53 -2.55 -28.72
C ALA A 502 10.39 -3.24 -27.66
N ARG A 503 11.45 -3.87 -28.14
CA ARG A 503 12.48 -4.50 -27.32
C ARG A 503 13.84 -3.89 -27.71
N PRO A 504 14.20 -2.75 -27.10
CA PRO A 504 15.51 -2.14 -27.35
C PRO A 504 16.63 -3.17 -27.14
N ALA A 505 17.69 -3.12 -27.96
CA ALA A 505 18.81 -4.08 -27.85
C ALA A 505 19.50 -4.06 -26.48
N TRP A 506 19.51 -2.91 -25.81
CA TRP A 506 20.10 -2.72 -24.49
C TRP A 506 19.22 -3.24 -23.32
N LEU A 507 17.94 -3.53 -23.58
CA LEU A 507 16.98 -3.92 -22.53
C LEU A 507 17.39 -5.19 -21.76
N PRO A 508 17.88 -6.28 -22.39
CA PRO A 508 18.32 -7.47 -21.65
C PRO A 508 19.42 -7.15 -20.62
N ASP A 509 20.44 -6.39 -21.00
CA ASP A 509 21.54 -6.04 -20.13
C ASP A 509 21.11 -5.16 -18.96
N ALA A 510 20.22 -4.19 -19.21
CA ALA A 510 19.64 -3.34 -18.16
C ALA A 510 18.79 -4.16 -17.18
N VAL A 511 18.00 -5.11 -17.68
CA VAL A 511 17.18 -6.00 -16.85
C VAL A 511 18.04 -6.95 -16.01
N ASP A 512 19.12 -7.47 -16.57
CA ASP A 512 20.07 -8.33 -15.86
C ASP A 512 20.85 -7.54 -14.79
N HIS A 513 21.21 -6.29 -15.07
CA HIS A 513 21.83 -5.40 -14.09
C HIS A 513 20.85 -5.13 -12.92
N LEU A 514 19.62 -4.76 -13.24
CA LEU A 514 18.57 -4.52 -12.26
C LEU A 514 18.24 -5.77 -11.41
N ALA A 515 18.24 -6.96 -12.03
CA ALA A 515 18.05 -8.23 -11.34
C ALA A 515 19.18 -8.50 -10.33
N ARG A 516 20.42 -8.16 -10.67
CA ARG A 516 21.56 -8.23 -9.73
C ARG A 516 21.40 -7.23 -8.59
N GLN A 517 21.03 -5.97 -8.87
CA GLN A 517 20.77 -4.98 -7.82
C GLN A 517 19.70 -5.45 -6.83
N VAL A 518 18.57 -5.96 -7.33
CA VAL A 518 17.49 -6.53 -6.50
C VAL A 518 18.01 -7.69 -5.66
N THR A 519 18.75 -8.63 -6.24
CA THR A 519 19.28 -9.79 -5.51
C THR A 519 20.29 -9.37 -4.44
N THR A 520 21.14 -8.40 -4.73
CA THR A 520 22.06 -7.80 -3.77
C THR A 520 21.31 -7.11 -2.65
N GLY A 521 20.28 -6.32 -2.97
CA GLY A 521 19.43 -5.65 -1.99
C GLY A 521 18.72 -6.62 -1.04
N ILE A 522 18.22 -7.76 -1.57
CA ILE A 522 17.64 -8.84 -0.75
C ILE A 522 18.69 -9.40 0.23
N ASN A 523 19.91 -9.68 -0.26
CA ASN A 523 20.97 -10.26 0.57
C ASN A 523 21.51 -9.25 1.59
N SER A 524 21.65 -7.98 1.23
CA SER A 524 22.07 -6.92 2.15
C SER A 524 21.06 -6.66 3.27
N ALA A 525 19.77 -6.90 3.01
CA ALA A 525 18.72 -6.82 4.02
C ALA A 525 18.63 -8.07 4.91
N ALA A 526 19.51 -9.06 4.73
CA ALA A 526 19.44 -10.30 5.48
C ALA A 526 19.60 -10.09 7.00
N ALA A 527 18.76 -10.78 7.79
CA ALA A 527 18.84 -10.80 9.23
C ALA A 527 19.68 -12.00 9.70
N VAL A 528 20.60 -11.74 10.61
CA VAL A 528 21.30 -12.79 11.35
C VAL A 528 20.51 -13.12 12.61
N ASN A 529 20.27 -14.40 12.85
CA ASN A 529 19.57 -14.88 14.03
C ASN A 529 20.48 -15.87 14.82
N PRO A 530 20.15 -16.21 16.08
CA PRO A 530 20.96 -17.12 16.89
C PRO A 530 21.20 -18.48 16.23
N VAL A 531 20.23 -18.99 15.47
CA VAL A 531 20.37 -20.26 14.75
C VAL A 531 21.45 -20.17 13.66
N ASN A 532 21.52 -19.05 12.95
CA ASN A 532 22.57 -18.82 11.95
C ASN A 532 23.97 -18.81 12.60
N LEU A 533 24.11 -18.10 13.74
CA LEU A 533 25.40 -18.02 14.45
C LEU A 533 25.85 -19.39 14.94
N VAL A 534 24.98 -20.14 15.62
CA VAL A 534 25.28 -21.49 16.08
C VAL A 534 25.62 -22.44 14.94
N ALA A 535 24.85 -22.40 13.84
CA ALA A 535 25.12 -23.20 12.66
C ALA A 535 26.47 -22.85 12.02
N THR A 536 26.83 -21.58 11.94
CA THR A 536 28.13 -21.15 11.43
C THR A 536 29.28 -21.65 12.30
N LEU A 537 29.15 -21.54 13.63
CA LEU A 537 30.15 -22.06 14.56
C LEU A 537 30.33 -23.58 14.43
N LEU A 538 29.22 -24.34 14.38
CA LEU A 538 29.25 -25.79 14.23
C LEU A 538 29.85 -26.25 12.89
N LEU A 539 29.66 -25.47 11.82
CA LEU A 539 30.22 -25.75 10.49
C LEU A 539 31.70 -25.33 10.37
N ALA A 540 32.13 -24.33 11.14
CA ALA A 540 33.49 -23.81 11.15
C ALA A 540 34.42 -24.61 12.10
N THR A 541 33.87 -25.32 13.10
CA THR A 541 34.64 -26.21 13.98
C THR A 541 35.00 -27.51 13.26
N GLU A 542 36.28 -27.88 13.30
CA GLU A 542 36.71 -29.18 12.86
C GLU A 542 35.91 -30.25 13.62
N ARG A 543 35.47 -31.28 12.90
CA ARG A 543 34.82 -32.42 13.53
C ARG A 543 35.85 -33.10 14.43
N LEU A 544 35.65 -33.00 15.74
CA LEU A 544 36.35 -33.82 16.72
C LEU A 544 36.01 -35.28 16.51
#